data_bed115e9a6775b91f6729f608e891831
#
_entry.id   bed115e9a6775b91f6729f608e891831
#
_cell.length_a   1.000
_cell.length_b   1.000
_cell.length_c   1.000
_cell.angle_alpha   90.00
_cell.angle_beta   90.00
_cell.angle_gamma   90.00
#
_symmetry.space_group_name_H-M   'P 1'
#
loop_
_entity.id
_entity.type
_entity.pdbx_description
1 polymer ?
#
loop_
_entity_poly.entity_id
_entity_poly.type
_entity_poly.pdbx_seq_one_letter_code
_entity_poly.pdbx_strand_id
1 'polypeptide(L)'
;DFLLIEPTYFLKGNLINRSDNDSSKNKKETIRIEQIRQIKNFLAQKSIDSGKKIVLIVDADLLNEAASNCLLKTLEEPTNGLFILLTSRLNLLLDTIKSRCQLIRFKSFSHKQLEIFLRNNLDTSISNIDGELNLQYLINLANGSPGKILTDIKMWNEFPNEIKENLDF
;
A
#
# COMPACT_ATOMS: atom_id res chain seq x y z
N ASP A 1 -2.90 1.85 -20.14
CA ASP A 1 -3.41 3.00 -19.36
C ASP A 1 -3.63 2.59 -17.91
N PHE A 2 -3.16 3.41 -16.95
CA PHE A 2 -3.18 3.11 -15.52
C PHE A 2 -3.65 4.32 -14.72
N LEU A 3 -4.56 4.11 -13.76
CA LEU A 3 -5.02 5.12 -12.81
C LEU A 3 -4.81 4.60 -11.38
N LEU A 4 -4.09 5.37 -10.58
CA LEU A 4 -3.90 5.14 -9.15
C LEU A 4 -4.86 6.01 -8.34
N ILE A 5 -5.58 5.39 -7.41
CA ILE A 5 -6.38 6.06 -6.39
C ILE A 5 -5.80 5.69 -5.03
N GLU A 6 -5.42 6.68 -4.26
CA GLU A 6 -4.86 6.52 -2.92
C GLU A 6 -5.54 7.45 -1.92
N PRO A 7 -5.50 7.13 -0.61
CA PRO A 7 -6.09 7.98 0.41
C PRO A 7 -5.48 9.37 0.41
N THR A 8 -6.32 10.35 0.70
CA THR A 8 -5.96 11.77 0.80
C THR A 8 -6.29 12.29 2.21
N TYR A 9 -5.57 13.31 2.65
CA TYR A 9 -5.81 14.03 3.89
C TYR A 9 -5.71 15.54 3.71
N PHE A 10 -6.27 16.31 4.64
CA PHE A 10 -6.16 17.76 4.62
C PHE A 10 -4.88 18.23 5.34
N LEU A 11 -4.11 19.07 4.66
CA LEU A 11 -2.95 19.78 5.23
C LEU A 11 -3.07 21.27 4.93
N LYS A 12 -3.20 22.09 5.96
CA LYS A 12 -3.34 23.55 5.83
C LYS A 12 -4.44 23.98 4.84
N GLY A 13 -5.56 23.25 4.82
CA GLY A 13 -6.69 23.51 3.93
C GLY A 13 -6.60 22.89 2.54
N ASN A 14 -5.45 22.34 2.14
CA ASN A 14 -5.26 21.66 0.87
C ASN A 14 -5.42 20.14 1.01
N LEU A 15 -5.98 19.52 -0.02
CA LEU A 15 -6.07 18.07 -0.13
C LEU A 15 -4.77 17.52 -0.72
N ILE A 16 -4.13 16.59 -0.01
CA ILE A 16 -2.82 16.02 -0.35
C ILE A 16 -2.93 14.52 -0.43
N ASN A 17 -2.33 13.89 -1.45
CA ASN A 17 -2.20 12.45 -1.52
C ASN A 17 -1.18 11.96 -0.48
N ARG A 18 -1.38 10.74 0.01
CA ARG A 18 -0.46 10.13 0.98
C ARG A 18 0.97 10.06 0.43
N SER A 19 1.14 9.68 -0.84
CA SER A 19 2.45 9.55 -1.49
C SER A 19 3.24 10.86 -1.59
N ASP A 20 2.54 12.00 -1.58
CA ASP A 20 3.18 13.31 -1.79
C ASP A 20 3.84 13.87 -0.51
N ASN A 21 3.59 13.26 0.67
CA ASN A 21 4.13 13.78 1.92
C ASN A 21 4.15 12.74 3.04
N ASP A 22 5.33 12.46 3.58
CA ASP A 22 5.56 11.52 4.70
C ASP A 22 4.96 11.97 6.06
N SER A 23 4.45 13.20 6.16
CA SER A 23 3.89 13.75 7.40
C SER A 23 2.43 13.34 7.68
N SER A 24 1.99 12.21 7.15
CA SER A 24 0.62 11.68 7.35
C SER A 24 0.33 11.13 8.77
N LYS A 25 1.37 10.94 9.59
CA LYS A 25 1.22 10.44 10.97
C LYS A 25 0.21 11.31 11.73
N ASN A 26 -0.89 10.70 12.18
CA ASN A 26 -2.02 11.30 12.92
C ASN A 26 -3.07 12.09 12.11
N LYS A 27 -3.13 11.98 10.79
CA LYS A 27 -4.18 12.62 9.98
C LYS A 27 -5.23 11.60 9.55
N LYS A 28 -6.50 12.04 9.52
CA LYS A 28 -7.60 11.19 9.04
C LYS A 28 -7.52 11.08 7.52
N GLU A 29 -6.99 9.97 7.08
CA GLU A 29 -6.92 9.61 5.66
C GLU A 29 -8.26 9.05 5.17
N THR A 30 -8.64 9.40 3.95
CA THR A 30 -9.93 8.98 3.40
C THR A 30 -9.85 9.01 1.87
N ILE A 31 -10.49 8.04 1.21
CA ILE A 31 -10.77 8.09 -0.23
C ILE A 31 -12.15 8.72 -0.41
N ARG A 32 -12.20 9.79 -1.20
CA ARG A 32 -13.40 10.63 -1.39
C ARG A 32 -14.09 10.34 -2.71
N ILE A 33 -15.37 10.70 -2.80
CA ILE A 33 -16.21 10.49 -3.99
C ILE A 33 -15.61 11.15 -5.24
N GLU A 34 -14.95 12.30 -5.11
CA GLU A 34 -14.34 13.02 -6.23
C GLU A 34 -13.26 12.17 -6.92
N GLN A 35 -12.48 11.42 -6.13
CA GLN A 35 -11.45 10.51 -6.65
C GLN A 35 -12.08 9.34 -7.40
N ILE A 36 -13.22 8.81 -6.91
CA ILE A 36 -13.93 7.72 -7.60
C ILE A 36 -14.59 8.22 -8.88
N ARG A 37 -15.08 9.46 -8.91
CA ARG A 37 -15.61 10.07 -10.15
C ARG A 37 -14.56 10.20 -11.25
N GLN A 38 -13.29 10.41 -10.89
CA GLN A 38 -12.19 10.44 -11.88
C GLN A 38 -12.05 9.11 -12.64
N ILE A 39 -12.40 7.98 -11.98
CA ILE A 39 -12.38 6.67 -12.63
C ILE A 39 -13.31 6.63 -13.84
N LYS A 40 -14.53 7.17 -13.72
CA LYS A 40 -15.49 7.23 -14.86
C LYS A 40 -14.93 8.02 -16.04
N ASN A 41 -14.33 9.17 -15.76
CA ASN A 41 -13.69 9.99 -16.79
C ASN A 41 -12.51 9.27 -17.44
N PHE A 42 -11.68 8.60 -16.62
CA PHE A 42 -10.56 7.81 -17.13
C PHE A 42 -11.03 6.66 -18.02
N LEU A 43 -12.07 5.92 -17.61
CA LEU A 43 -12.60 4.79 -18.39
C LEU A 43 -13.29 5.24 -19.69
N ALA A 44 -13.91 6.42 -19.71
CA ALA A 44 -14.58 6.99 -20.88
C ALA A 44 -13.61 7.48 -21.97
N GLN A 45 -12.35 7.78 -21.62
CA GLN A 45 -11.35 8.21 -22.62
C GLN A 45 -10.98 7.04 -23.55
N LYS A 46 -10.66 7.31 -24.81
CA LYS A 46 -10.10 6.29 -25.71
C LYS A 46 -8.76 5.82 -25.17
N SER A 47 -8.53 4.50 -25.15
CA SER A 47 -7.23 3.94 -24.83
C SER A 47 -6.22 4.35 -25.90
N ILE A 48 -5.02 4.74 -25.50
CA ILE A 48 -3.92 5.11 -26.42
C ILE A 48 -3.42 3.85 -27.14
N ASP A 49 -3.35 2.73 -26.40
CA ASP A 49 -3.09 1.39 -26.93
C ASP A 49 -4.36 0.55 -26.80
N SER A 50 -4.53 -0.43 -27.66
CA SER A 50 -5.67 -1.38 -27.64
C SER A 50 -5.74 -2.23 -26.34
N GLY A 51 -4.98 -1.85 -25.31
CA GLY A 51 -4.87 -2.50 -24.02
C GLY A 51 -6.04 -2.19 -23.06
N LYS A 52 -6.18 -3.02 -22.03
CA LYS A 52 -7.14 -2.80 -20.93
C LYS A 52 -6.67 -1.65 -20.06
N LYS A 53 -7.63 -0.84 -19.58
CA LYS A 53 -7.38 0.17 -18.55
C LYS A 53 -7.32 -0.49 -17.18
N ILE A 54 -6.34 -0.11 -16.37
CA ILE A 54 -6.16 -0.64 -15.01
C ILE A 54 -6.42 0.48 -14.01
N VAL A 55 -7.31 0.22 -13.07
CA VAL A 55 -7.59 1.10 -11.93
C VAL A 55 -7.14 0.39 -10.66
N LEU A 56 -6.16 0.97 -9.96
CA LEU A 56 -5.67 0.48 -8.67
C LEU A 56 -6.16 1.40 -7.56
N ILE A 57 -6.88 0.84 -6.59
CA ILE A 57 -7.34 1.55 -5.39
C ILE A 57 -6.59 1.00 -4.20
N VAL A 58 -5.72 1.81 -3.60
CA VAL A 58 -4.92 1.45 -2.42
C VAL A 58 -5.70 1.78 -1.16
N ASP A 59 -5.64 0.89 -0.16
CA ASP A 59 -6.39 0.99 1.10
C ASP A 59 -7.88 1.27 0.88
N ALA A 60 -8.52 0.41 0.09
CA ALA A 60 -9.93 0.54 -0.29
C ALA A 60 -10.90 0.54 0.92
N ASP A 61 -10.45 0.08 2.09
CA ASP A 61 -11.18 0.19 3.35
C ASP A 61 -11.27 1.63 3.90
N LEU A 62 -10.54 2.58 3.31
CA LEU A 62 -10.63 4.02 3.61
C LEU A 62 -11.60 4.78 2.69
N LEU A 63 -12.34 4.08 1.85
CA LEU A 63 -13.46 4.67 1.10
C LEU A 63 -14.50 5.21 2.07
N ASN A 64 -14.88 6.49 1.94
CA ASN A 64 -16.05 6.99 2.66
C ASN A 64 -17.34 6.41 2.04
N GLU A 65 -18.47 6.55 2.72
CA GLU A 65 -19.74 6.00 2.29
C GLU A 65 -20.14 6.45 0.89
N ALA A 66 -20.00 7.75 0.59
CA ALA A 66 -20.33 8.31 -0.73
C ALA A 66 -19.41 7.78 -1.84
N ALA A 67 -18.12 7.59 -1.56
CA ALA A 67 -17.15 6.98 -2.47
C ALA A 67 -17.47 5.50 -2.71
N SER A 68 -17.79 4.74 -1.66
CA SER A 68 -18.19 3.33 -1.74
C SER A 68 -19.42 3.15 -2.63
N ASN A 69 -20.47 3.94 -2.42
CA ASN A 69 -21.70 3.90 -3.21
C ASN A 69 -21.46 4.31 -4.67
N CYS A 70 -20.55 5.27 -4.91
CA CYS A 70 -20.16 5.66 -6.27
C CYS A 70 -19.39 4.53 -6.98
N LEU A 71 -18.48 3.86 -6.25
CA LEU A 71 -17.69 2.74 -6.79
C LEU A 71 -18.58 1.55 -7.14
N LEU A 72 -19.59 1.23 -6.31
CA LEU A 72 -20.56 0.16 -6.60
C LEU A 72 -21.20 0.34 -7.96
N LYS A 73 -21.70 1.55 -8.26
CA LYS A 73 -22.32 1.86 -9.56
C LYS A 73 -21.32 1.64 -10.70
N THR A 74 -20.05 1.98 -10.48
CA THR A 74 -19.00 1.81 -11.51
C THR A 74 -18.65 0.34 -11.72
N LEU A 75 -18.67 -0.48 -10.67
CA LEU A 75 -18.42 -1.93 -10.76
C LEU A 75 -19.60 -2.69 -11.39
N GLU A 76 -20.82 -2.15 -11.36
CA GLU A 76 -21.99 -2.73 -12.00
C GLU A 76 -22.07 -2.41 -13.51
N GLU A 77 -21.48 -1.32 -13.93
CA GLU A 77 -21.46 -0.92 -15.34
C GLU A 77 -20.45 -1.80 -16.12
N PRO A 78 -20.80 -2.32 -17.31
CA PRO A 78 -19.85 -3.04 -18.14
C PRO A 78 -18.74 -2.09 -18.61
N THR A 79 -17.52 -2.35 -18.16
CA THR A 79 -16.34 -1.53 -18.52
C THR A 79 -15.22 -2.39 -19.08
N ASN A 80 -14.39 -1.80 -19.97
CA ASN A 80 -13.15 -2.45 -20.42
C ASN A 80 -12.00 -2.27 -19.42
N GLY A 81 -12.30 -1.96 -18.14
CA GLY A 81 -11.33 -1.73 -17.10
C GLY A 81 -11.13 -2.95 -16.20
N LEU A 82 -9.88 -3.16 -15.76
CA LEU A 82 -9.53 -4.04 -14.66
C LEU A 82 -9.43 -3.22 -13.37
N PHE A 83 -10.24 -3.57 -12.36
CA PHE A 83 -10.18 -2.95 -11.04
C PHE A 83 -9.37 -3.84 -10.10
N ILE A 84 -8.41 -3.25 -9.41
CA ILE A 84 -7.62 -3.89 -8.36
C ILE A 84 -7.81 -3.07 -7.07
N LEU A 85 -8.42 -3.67 -6.06
CA LEU A 85 -8.64 -3.07 -4.75
C LEU A 85 -7.69 -3.73 -3.75
N LEU A 86 -6.82 -2.94 -3.14
CA LEU A 86 -5.93 -3.40 -2.07
C LEU A 86 -6.51 -3.00 -0.72
N THR A 87 -6.52 -3.91 0.22
CA THR A 87 -6.89 -3.64 1.61
C THR A 87 -6.22 -4.62 2.57
N SER A 88 -5.80 -4.13 3.72
CA SER A 88 -5.35 -4.96 4.86
C SER A 88 -6.50 -5.28 5.82
N ARG A 89 -7.64 -4.61 5.70
CA ARG A 89 -8.80 -4.70 6.61
C ARG A 89 -10.07 -5.02 5.85
N LEU A 90 -10.13 -6.24 5.28
CA LEU A 90 -11.24 -6.69 4.44
C LEU A 90 -12.62 -6.56 5.11
N ASN A 91 -12.68 -6.66 6.45
CA ASN A 91 -13.90 -6.52 7.23
C ASN A 91 -14.51 -5.11 7.20
N LEU A 92 -13.71 -4.08 6.88
CA LEU A 92 -14.17 -2.70 6.76
C LEU A 92 -14.70 -2.36 5.36
N LEU A 93 -14.42 -3.21 4.37
CA LEU A 93 -14.96 -3.04 3.02
C LEU A 93 -16.41 -3.55 2.96
N LEU A 94 -17.29 -2.79 2.28
CA LEU A 94 -18.69 -3.16 2.12
C LEU A 94 -18.85 -4.53 1.47
N ASP A 95 -19.76 -5.35 1.99
CA ASP A 95 -20.07 -6.69 1.46
C ASP A 95 -20.54 -6.63 -0.01
N THR A 96 -21.23 -5.56 -0.37
CA THR A 96 -21.67 -5.29 -1.74
C THR A 96 -20.51 -5.06 -2.72
N ILE A 97 -19.40 -4.47 -2.28
CA ILE A 97 -18.18 -4.37 -3.08
C ILE A 97 -17.50 -5.74 -3.16
N LYS A 98 -17.34 -6.42 -2.02
CA LYS A 98 -16.71 -7.75 -1.95
C LYS A 98 -17.39 -8.77 -2.86
N SER A 99 -18.72 -8.75 -2.94
CA SER A 99 -19.50 -9.68 -3.77
C SER A 99 -19.29 -9.50 -5.28
N ARG A 100 -18.77 -8.33 -5.70
CA ARG A 100 -18.46 -8.00 -7.11
C ARG A 100 -16.98 -8.15 -7.46
N CYS A 101 -16.16 -8.54 -6.48
CA CYS A 101 -14.72 -8.70 -6.67
C CYS A 101 -14.30 -10.15 -6.43
N GLN A 102 -13.32 -10.61 -7.17
CA GLN A 102 -12.62 -11.85 -6.86
C GLN A 102 -11.64 -11.59 -5.71
N LEU A 103 -11.81 -12.27 -4.58
CA LEU A 103 -10.92 -12.13 -3.44
C LEU A 103 -9.65 -12.98 -3.63
N ILE A 104 -8.49 -12.31 -3.64
CA ILE A 104 -7.17 -12.93 -3.64
C ILE A 104 -6.50 -12.62 -2.31
N ARG A 105 -6.19 -13.66 -1.52
CA ARG A 105 -5.55 -13.49 -0.20
C ARG A 105 -4.05 -13.67 -0.31
N PHE A 106 -3.30 -12.67 0.09
CA PHE A 106 -1.84 -12.73 0.26
C PHE A 106 -1.54 -13.14 1.70
N LYS A 107 -0.78 -14.21 1.85
CA LYS A 107 -0.31 -14.67 3.17
C LYS A 107 0.97 -13.93 3.56
N SER A 108 1.14 -13.70 4.86
CA SER A 108 2.42 -13.24 5.41
C SER A 108 3.54 -14.22 5.06
N PHE A 109 4.73 -13.75 4.85
CA PHE A 109 5.91 -14.57 4.61
C PHE A 109 6.29 -15.31 5.90
N SER A 110 6.73 -16.56 5.75
CA SER A 110 7.42 -17.27 6.84
C SER A 110 8.81 -16.66 7.07
N HIS A 111 9.42 -16.91 8.23
CA HIS A 111 10.78 -16.45 8.55
C HIS A 111 11.79 -16.85 7.44
N LYS A 112 11.73 -18.11 6.99
CA LYS A 112 12.59 -18.60 5.90
C LYS A 112 12.38 -17.85 4.57
N GLN A 113 11.14 -17.52 4.24
CA GLN A 113 10.84 -16.74 3.03
C GLN A 113 11.34 -15.30 3.14
N LEU A 114 11.21 -14.68 4.32
CA LEU A 114 11.76 -13.35 4.57
C LEU A 114 13.30 -13.34 4.50
N GLU A 115 13.95 -14.35 5.04
CA GLU A 115 15.41 -14.50 4.95
C GLU A 115 15.87 -14.60 3.48
N ILE A 116 15.20 -15.45 2.68
CA ILE A 116 15.48 -15.59 1.24
C ILE A 116 15.22 -14.27 0.51
N PHE A 117 14.11 -13.59 0.83
CA PHE A 117 13.78 -12.28 0.26
C PHE A 117 14.87 -11.26 0.53
N LEU A 118 15.35 -11.18 1.77
CA LEU A 118 16.42 -10.28 2.17
C LEU A 118 17.72 -10.58 1.43
N ARG A 119 18.14 -11.84 1.40
CA ARG A 119 19.36 -12.26 0.70
C ARG A 119 19.34 -11.93 -0.80
N ASN A 120 18.16 -11.97 -1.43
CA ASN A 120 18.03 -11.73 -2.88
C ASN A 120 17.84 -10.27 -3.26
N ASN A 121 17.35 -9.43 -2.34
CA ASN A 121 16.95 -8.05 -2.67
C ASN A 121 17.76 -6.98 -1.95
N LEU A 122 18.65 -7.39 -1.05
CA LEU A 122 19.50 -6.44 -0.36
C LEU A 122 20.92 -6.58 -0.94
N ASP A 123 21.31 -5.61 -1.72
CA ASP A 123 22.70 -5.41 -2.10
C ASP A 123 23.57 -5.34 -0.83
N THR A 124 24.86 -5.62 -0.98
CA THR A 124 25.93 -5.65 0.04
C THR A 124 25.96 -4.50 1.07
N SER A 125 25.04 -3.56 1.00
CA SER A 125 24.82 -2.48 1.98
C SER A 125 24.33 -2.98 3.37
N ILE A 126 23.94 -4.27 3.50
CA ILE A 126 23.63 -4.88 4.81
C ILE A 126 24.86 -5.48 5.49
N SER A 127 26.00 -5.45 4.84
CA SER A 127 27.25 -5.86 5.50
C SER A 127 27.59 -5.05 6.78
N ASN A 128 26.86 -3.95 7.04
CA ASN A 128 26.95 -3.15 8.27
C ASN A 128 25.89 -3.51 9.33
N ILE A 129 25.02 -4.51 9.09
CA ILE A 129 24.21 -5.08 10.15
C ILE A 129 25.06 -6.20 10.75
N ASP A 130 25.91 -5.82 11.70
CA ASP A 130 26.82 -6.72 12.37
C ASP A 130 26.04 -7.86 13.07
N GLY A 131 26.13 -9.05 12.46
CA GLY A 131 25.75 -10.30 13.08
C GLY A 131 24.40 -10.89 12.64
N GLU A 132 24.35 -12.23 12.60
CA GLU A 132 23.13 -13.03 12.35
C GLU A 132 22.00 -12.73 13.37
N LEU A 133 22.34 -12.28 14.57
CA LEU A 133 21.41 -11.93 15.64
C LEU A 133 20.51 -10.73 15.25
N ASN A 134 21.07 -9.71 14.63
CA ASN A 134 20.31 -8.52 14.22
C ASN A 134 19.34 -8.81 13.08
N LEU A 135 19.70 -9.69 12.14
CA LEU A 135 18.82 -10.10 11.05
C LEU A 135 17.63 -10.90 11.57
N GLN A 136 17.86 -11.83 12.50
CA GLN A 136 16.81 -12.64 13.09
C GLN A 136 15.82 -11.79 13.89
N TYR A 137 16.32 -10.79 14.59
CA TYR A 137 15.49 -9.83 15.32
C TYR A 137 14.59 -9.02 14.39
N LEU A 138 15.14 -8.47 13.30
CA LEU A 138 14.36 -7.74 12.28
C LEU A 138 13.30 -8.63 11.62
N ILE A 139 13.63 -9.89 11.31
CA ILE A 139 12.68 -10.85 10.76
C ILE A 139 11.51 -11.09 11.74
N ASN A 140 11.80 -11.21 13.03
CA ASN A 140 10.79 -11.40 14.07
C ASN A 140 9.87 -10.16 14.20
N LEU A 141 10.44 -8.97 14.20
CA LEU A 141 9.68 -7.71 14.27
C LEU A 141 8.78 -7.47 13.05
N ALA A 142 9.19 -7.95 11.90
CA ALA A 142 8.47 -7.73 10.65
C ALA A 142 7.15 -8.50 10.54
N ASN A 143 6.92 -9.51 11.37
CA ASN A 143 5.68 -10.31 11.36
C ASN A 143 5.27 -10.82 9.96
N GLY A 144 6.23 -11.23 9.15
CA GLY A 144 5.98 -11.73 7.81
C GLY A 144 5.77 -10.66 6.73
N SER A 145 6.07 -9.38 7.02
CA SER A 145 5.96 -8.26 6.07
C SER A 145 7.32 -7.86 5.49
N PRO A 146 7.60 -8.13 4.19
CA PRO A 146 8.84 -7.68 3.56
C PRO A 146 8.99 -6.16 3.56
N GLY A 147 7.89 -5.43 3.33
CA GLY A 147 7.91 -3.97 3.32
C GLY A 147 8.30 -3.37 4.67
N LYS A 148 7.83 -3.98 5.78
CA LYS A 148 8.20 -3.52 7.12
C LYS A 148 9.70 -3.70 7.37
N ILE A 149 10.29 -4.84 7.00
CA ILE A 149 11.75 -5.04 7.13
C ILE A 149 12.52 -3.96 6.38
N LEU A 150 12.14 -3.68 5.12
CA LEU A 150 12.83 -2.66 4.33
C LEU A 150 12.73 -1.27 4.97
N THR A 151 11.58 -0.95 5.58
CA THR A 151 11.40 0.31 6.32
C THR A 151 12.24 0.34 7.59
N ASP A 152 12.26 -0.74 8.36
CA ASP A 152 13.03 -0.84 9.61
C ASP A 152 14.55 -0.75 9.33
N ILE A 153 15.03 -1.38 8.24
CA ILE A 153 16.42 -1.27 7.80
C ILE A 153 16.78 0.17 7.38
N LYS A 154 15.89 0.83 6.63
CA LYS A 154 16.12 2.24 6.26
C LYS A 154 16.22 3.13 7.50
N MET A 155 15.27 3.00 8.42
CA MET A 155 15.32 3.73 9.69
C MET A 155 16.60 3.43 10.48
N TRP A 156 17.00 2.15 10.57
CA TRP A 156 18.25 1.76 11.24
C TRP A 156 19.48 2.45 10.62
N ASN A 157 19.55 2.50 9.29
CA ASN A 157 20.67 3.14 8.61
C ASN A 157 20.74 4.66 8.84
N GLU A 158 19.60 5.30 9.08
CA GLU A 158 19.51 6.74 9.39
C GLU A 158 19.90 7.07 10.84
N PHE A 159 19.98 6.09 11.74
CA PHE A 159 20.43 6.32 13.11
C PHE A 159 21.93 6.67 13.15
N PRO A 160 22.34 7.69 13.96
CA PRO A 160 23.76 8.00 14.19
C PRO A 160 24.52 6.80 14.75
N ASN A 161 25.76 6.61 14.31
CA ASN A 161 26.60 5.47 14.76
C ASN A 161 26.80 5.44 16.27
N GLU A 162 26.87 6.60 16.92
CA GLU A 162 26.99 6.74 18.37
C GLU A 162 25.82 6.06 19.14
N ILE A 163 24.62 6.06 18.53
CA ILE A 163 23.46 5.39 19.15
C ILE A 163 23.52 3.89 18.87
N LYS A 164 23.99 3.49 17.68
CA LYS A 164 24.08 2.06 17.29
C LYS A 164 25.08 1.30 18.15
N GLU A 165 26.22 1.94 18.48
CA GLU A 165 27.28 1.35 19.31
C GLU A 165 26.90 1.21 20.80
N ASN A 166 25.93 2.02 21.28
CA ASN A 166 25.45 1.99 22.66
C ASN A 166 24.20 1.10 22.87
N LEU A 167 23.69 0.48 21.81
CA LEU A 167 22.61 -0.50 21.92
C LEU A 167 23.23 -1.90 22.02
N ASP A 168 23.63 -2.29 23.24
CA ASP A 168 23.92 -3.69 23.59
C ASP A 168 22.61 -4.48 23.53
N PHE A 169 22.47 -5.37 22.55
CA PHE A 169 21.40 -6.36 22.44
C PHE A 169 21.86 -7.75 22.86
#